data_759631a897d61ba4bebbb2a58376e4ad
#
_entry.id   759631a897d61ba4bebbb2a58376e4ad
#
_cell.length_a   1.000
_cell.length_b   1.000
_cell.length_c   1.000
_cell.angle_alpha   90.00
_cell.angle_beta   90.00
_cell.angle_gamma   90.00
#
_symmetry.space_group_name_H-M   'P 1'
#
loop_
_entity.id
_entity.type
_entity.pdbx_description
1 polymer ?
#
loop_
_entity_poly.entity_id
_entity_poly.type
_entity_poly.pdbx_seq_one_letter_code
_entity_poly.pdbx_strand_id
1 'polypeptide(L)'
;MRRSSSSTTTPSSGTPRAWLQGVAPYLEAAPLAALFLGVSSGFAFTMIGATLTTRLAQQGISKASVTAFALTFLAYNFKFLWAPLVDSVRLPLLGRWGQRRSWLWLAGALVMAAVACLGFADPEHALPVVAAAAIAVGIAGATFDIVIDAYRIELLEPRQLGAGSGMSQYGWRIGSAAAGGLALVVASRWGWSAAYVACAAFALPGMLVGAFMGEPARHREPAKSRGVREAVSAYCRPLVDFMRRQGALIVLLFVLIHKIGDTLANLTLRLLFQDLGFSNDEVAFYDVGVGFAALLAGVFLGGVLYARLGMKRSVLVSLVLMAVSNLSFAALAAAGHTNVGMAAAIGFENLASGIGGVTVVAYLSALCDLRFTASQYALLSALASIAGRLLTGTTVGALIESIGYVNFYLLTTVVALPGVLLFWLMIRSGLADLSIGSAGRTP
;
A
#
# COMPACT_ATOMS: atom_id res chain seq x y z
N MET A 1 -24.71 39.41 36.77
CA MET A 1 -23.43 39.19 36.09
C MET A 1 -22.62 38.15 36.85
N ARG A 2 -22.66 36.88 36.45
CA ARG A 2 -21.74 35.83 36.90
C ARG A 2 -21.04 35.27 35.65
N ARG A 3 -19.75 35.52 35.52
CA ARG A 3 -18.88 34.94 34.50
C ARG A 3 -18.57 33.50 34.92
N SER A 4 -19.00 32.53 34.13
CA SER A 4 -18.54 31.16 34.22
C SER A 4 -17.22 31.02 33.46
N SER A 5 -16.13 30.88 34.20
CA SER A 5 -14.83 30.52 33.65
C SER A 5 -14.83 29.01 33.30
N SER A 6 -14.92 28.69 32.03
CA SER A 6 -14.66 27.33 31.52
C SER A 6 -13.14 27.11 31.51
N SER A 7 -12.64 26.37 32.49
CA SER A 7 -11.26 25.88 32.50
C SER A 7 -11.11 24.78 31.43
N THR A 8 -10.48 25.13 30.33
CA THR A 8 -9.95 24.13 29.35
C THR A 8 -8.72 23.47 29.97
N THR A 9 -8.91 22.30 30.56
CA THR A 9 -7.81 21.44 30.98
C THR A 9 -7.19 20.82 29.75
N THR A 10 -6.01 21.28 29.35
CA THR A 10 -5.12 20.60 28.43
C THR A 10 -4.69 19.27 29.04
N PRO A 11 -4.84 18.10 28.36
CA PRO A 11 -4.39 16.83 28.91
C PRO A 11 -2.86 16.80 28.97
N SER A 12 -2.31 16.53 30.16
CA SER A 12 -0.87 16.33 30.35
C SER A 12 -0.37 15.12 29.56
N SER A 13 0.61 15.34 28.70
CA SER A 13 1.28 14.36 27.85
C SER A 13 2.17 13.42 28.69
N GLY A 14 1.64 12.34 29.24
CA GLY A 14 2.48 11.38 29.96
C GLY A 14 1.79 10.32 30.81
N THR A 15 0.47 10.29 30.87
CA THR A 15 -0.25 9.28 31.66
C THR A 15 -0.50 7.99 30.87
N PRO A 16 -0.50 6.79 31.53
CA PRO A 16 -0.86 5.50 30.88
C PRO A 16 -2.20 5.58 30.09
N ARG A 17 -3.17 6.39 30.57
CA ARG A 17 -4.43 6.64 29.88
C ARG A 17 -4.26 7.27 28.49
N ALA A 18 -3.24 8.11 28.30
CA ALA A 18 -3.00 8.73 26.98
C ALA A 18 -2.48 7.72 25.93
N TRP A 19 -1.75 6.66 26.36
CA TRP A 19 -1.33 5.58 25.46
C TRP A 19 -2.53 4.71 25.03
N LEU A 20 -3.42 4.40 25.94
CA LEU A 20 -4.64 3.63 25.66
C LEU A 20 -5.55 4.35 24.64
N GLN A 21 -5.62 5.69 24.70
CA GLN A 21 -6.38 6.48 23.71
C GLN A 21 -5.80 6.38 22.28
N GLY A 22 -4.48 6.21 22.13
CA GLY A 22 -3.85 6.00 20.82
C GLY A 22 -4.07 4.61 20.25
N VAL A 23 -4.33 3.61 21.10
CA VAL A 23 -4.55 2.21 20.71
C VAL A 23 -6.04 1.91 20.47
N ALA A 24 -6.94 2.63 21.16
CA ALA A 24 -8.39 2.39 21.06
C ALA A 24 -8.92 2.30 19.62
N PRO A 25 -8.51 3.15 18.66
CA PRO A 25 -8.99 3.06 17.28
C PRO A 25 -8.70 1.72 16.60
N TYR A 26 -7.66 0.99 16.98
CA TYR A 26 -7.33 -0.32 16.41
C TYR A 26 -8.35 -1.41 16.74
N LEU A 27 -9.09 -1.26 17.83
CA LEU A 27 -10.10 -2.22 18.30
C LEU A 27 -11.52 -1.90 17.81
N GLU A 28 -11.69 -0.79 17.09
CA GLU A 28 -12.99 -0.41 16.52
C GLU A 28 -13.33 -1.26 15.28
N ALA A 29 -14.62 -1.45 15.02
CA ALA A 29 -15.10 -2.35 13.97
C ALA A 29 -14.60 -1.98 12.55
N ALA A 30 -14.52 -0.69 12.21
CA ALA A 30 -14.08 -0.25 10.89
C ALA A 30 -12.58 -0.50 10.65
N PRO A 31 -11.64 -0.18 11.55
CA PRO A 31 -10.24 -0.61 11.43
C PRO A 31 -10.05 -2.13 11.44
N LEU A 32 -10.82 -2.89 12.24
CA LEU A 32 -10.77 -4.36 12.19
C LEU A 32 -11.25 -4.89 10.83
N ALA A 33 -12.30 -4.33 10.26
CA ALA A 33 -12.72 -4.66 8.90
C ALA A 33 -11.62 -4.37 7.86
N ALA A 34 -10.84 -3.28 8.04
CA ALA A 34 -9.69 -2.97 7.18
C ALA A 34 -8.59 -4.05 7.23
N LEU A 35 -8.42 -4.75 8.36
CA LEU A 35 -7.51 -5.91 8.44
C LEU A 35 -7.94 -7.02 7.48
N PHE A 36 -9.21 -7.42 7.53
CA PHE A 36 -9.73 -8.50 6.68
C PHE A 36 -9.76 -8.10 5.20
N LEU A 37 -10.05 -6.84 4.88
CA LEU A 37 -9.90 -6.29 3.53
C LEU A 37 -8.45 -6.39 3.06
N GLY A 38 -7.50 -6.07 3.94
CA GLY A 38 -6.07 -6.20 3.65
C GLY A 38 -5.66 -7.65 3.36
N VAL A 39 -6.15 -8.63 4.14
CA VAL A 39 -5.89 -10.06 3.88
C VAL A 39 -6.29 -10.43 2.47
N SER A 40 -7.46 -9.98 2.03
CA SER A 40 -7.95 -10.26 0.68
C SER A 40 -7.24 -9.46 -0.43
N SER A 41 -6.61 -8.33 -0.12
CA SER A 41 -5.76 -7.61 -1.09
C SER A 41 -4.40 -8.29 -1.28
N GLY A 42 -3.77 -8.77 -0.19
CA GLY A 42 -2.40 -9.30 -0.22
C GLY A 42 -2.24 -10.63 -0.96
N PHE A 43 -3.25 -11.51 -0.93
CA PHE A 43 -3.10 -12.86 -1.49
C PHE A 43 -2.95 -12.86 -3.02
N ALA A 44 -3.73 -12.07 -3.74
CA ALA A 44 -3.75 -12.08 -5.20
C ALA A 44 -2.39 -11.66 -5.78
N PHE A 45 -1.74 -10.68 -5.16
CA PHE A 45 -0.39 -10.25 -5.50
C PHE A 45 0.62 -11.39 -5.35
N THR A 46 0.51 -12.18 -4.28
CA THR A 46 1.39 -13.32 -4.01
C THR A 46 1.18 -14.45 -5.01
N MET A 47 -0.07 -14.67 -5.47
CA MET A 47 -0.38 -15.75 -6.42
C MET A 47 0.31 -15.56 -7.78
N ILE A 48 0.42 -14.33 -8.29
CA ILE A 48 1.13 -14.03 -9.56
C ILE A 48 2.62 -13.69 -9.33
N GLY A 49 3.04 -13.45 -8.09
CA GLY A 49 4.41 -13.18 -7.71
C GLY A 49 5.17 -14.44 -7.28
N ALA A 50 5.46 -14.53 -6.01
CA ALA A 50 6.29 -15.57 -5.44
C ALA A 50 5.77 -16.99 -5.74
N THR A 51 4.45 -17.22 -5.63
CA THR A 51 3.84 -18.54 -5.84
C THR A 51 3.98 -18.99 -7.28
N LEU A 52 3.65 -18.13 -8.26
CA LEU A 52 3.78 -18.48 -9.68
C LEU A 52 5.26 -18.68 -10.07
N THR A 53 6.14 -17.80 -9.62
CA THR A 53 7.59 -17.93 -9.85
C THR A 53 8.11 -19.27 -9.36
N THR A 54 7.73 -19.68 -8.13
CA THR A 54 8.12 -20.98 -7.56
C THR A 54 7.58 -22.14 -8.38
N ARG A 55 6.29 -22.09 -8.74
CA ARG A 55 5.65 -23.12 -9.58
C ARG A 55 6.37 -23.31 -10.91
N LEU A 56 6.59 -22.21 -11.65
CA LEU A 56 7.24 -22.23 -12.96
C LEU A 56 8.69 -22.75 -12.85
N ALA A 57 9.42 -22.34 -11.83
CA ALA A 57 10.79 -22.81 -11.60
C ALA A 57 10.84 -24.31 -11.28
N GLN A 58 9.91 -24.83 -10.47
CA GLN A 58 9.82 -26.28 -10.16
C GLN A 58 9.42 -27.11 -11.35
N GLN A 59 8.70 -26.55 -12.33
CA GLN A 59 8.30 -27.20 -13.57
C GLN A 59 9.31 -27.00 -14.72
N GLY A 60 10.53 -26.54 -14.40
CA GLY A 60 11.63 -26.45 -15.37
C GLY A 60 11.50 -25.34 -16.41
N ILE A 61 10.60 -24.38 -16.23
CA ILE A 61 10.42 -23.25 -17.15
C ILE A 61 11.68 -22.36 -17.12
N SER A 62 12.11 -21.90 -18.30
CA SER A 62 13.33 -21.08 -18.42
C SER A 62 13.30 -19.82 -17.57
N LYS A 63 14.43 -19.43 -16.98
CA LYS A 63 14.55 -18.23 -16.15
C LYS A 63 14.08 -16.96 -16.86
N ALA A 64 14.33 -16.84 -18.17
CA ALA A 64 13.89 -15.72 -18.99
C ALA A 64 12.35 -15.65 -19.07
N SER A 65 11.68 -16.80 -19.27
CA SER A 65 10.21 -16.86 -19.26
C SER A 65 9.64 -16.54 -17.88
N VAL A 66 10.22 -17.11 -16.82
CA VAL A 66 9.79 -16.85 -15.44
C VAL A 66 9.86 -15.37 -15.11
N THR A 67 10.96 -14.70 -15.47
CA THR A 67 11.11 -13.26 -15.23
C THR A 67 10.14 -12.40 -16.04
N ALA A 68 9.76 -12.84 -17.25
CA ALA A 68 8.77 -12.14 -18.07
C ALA A 68 7.38 -12.07 -17.40
N PHE A 69 7.03 -13.03 -16.55
CA PHE A 69 5.79 -12.97 -15.77
C PHE A 69 5.72 -11.77 -14.79
N ALA A 70 6.85 -11.11 -14.50
CA ALA A 70 6.81 -9.84 -13.74
C ALA A 70 5.98 -8.76 -14.45
N LEU A 71 5.77 -8.86 -15.77
CA LEU A 71 4.89 -7.96 -16.52
C LEU A 71 3.41 -8.03 -16.07
N THR A 72 2.98 -9.13 -15.45
CA THR A 72 1.62 -9.25 -14.89
C THR A 72 1.33 -8.22 -13.80
N PHE A 73 2.38 -7.73 -13.10
CA PHE A 73 2.25 -6.65 -12.11
C PHE A 73 1.97 -5.27 -12.72
N LEU A 74 2.11 -5.10 -14.04
CA LEU A 74 1.75 -3.83 -14.69
C LEU A 74 0.28 -3.47 -14.46
N ALA A 75 -0.61 -4.45 -14.34
CA ALA A 75 -2.01 -4.22 -13.99
C ALA A 75 -2.15 -3.40 -12.69
N TYR A 76 -1.37 -3.70 -11.65
CA TYR A 76 -1.40 -2.94 -10.40
C TYR A 76 -0.86 -1.51 -10.55
N ASN A 77 0.13 -1.30 -11.42
CA ASN A 77 0.68 0.03 -11.67
C ASN A 77 -0.28 0.91 -12.48
N PHE A 78 -1.04 0.31 -13.40
CA PHE A 78 -1.97 1.01 -14.29
C PHE A 78 -3.43 0.94 -13.84
N LYS A 79 -3.73 0.40 -12.65
CA LYS A 79 -5.09 0.25 -12.13
C LYS A 79 -5.90 1.56 -12.12
N PHE A 80 -5.24 2.72 -12.02
CA PHE A 80 -5.88 4.02 -12.08
C PHE A 80 -6.60 4.30 -13.41
N LEU A 81 -6.22 3.60 -14.50
CA LEU A 81 -6.87 3.77 -15.82
C LEU A 81 -8.32 3.28 -15.81
N TRP A 82 -8.68 2.27 -15.05
CA TRP A 82 -10.04 1.76 -14.99
C TRP A 82 -10.75 1.97 -13.64
N ALA A 83 -10.05 2.51 -12.65
CA ALA A 83 -10.67 2.85 -11.37
C ALA A 83 -11.92 3.76 -11.47
N PRO A 84 -12.01 4.71 -12.45
CA PRO A 84 -13.22 5.48 -12.65
C PRO A 84 -14.48 4.64 -12.98
N LEU A 85 -14.33 3.44 -13.53
CA LEU A 85 -15.45 2.53 -13.74
C LEU A 85 -16.07 2.09 -12.42
N VAL A 86 -15.23 1.81 -11.40
CA VAL A 86 -15.67 1.41 -10.05
C VAL A 86 -16.43 2.53 -9.34
N ASP A 87 -16.05 3.79 -9.59
CA ASP A 87 -16.75 4.96 -9.03
C ASP A 87 -18.07 5.26 -9.77
N SER A 88 -18.11 5.10 -11.10
CA SER A 88 -19.20 5.59 -11.94
C SER A 88 -20.25 4.55 -12.29
N VAL A 89 -19.88 3.27 -12.32
CA VAL A 89 -20.77 2.18 -12.77
C VAL A 89 -21.45 1.51 -11.59
N ARG A 90 -22.78 1.61 -11.55
CA ARG A 90 -23.62 0.80 -10.65
C ARG A 90 -23.95 -0.52 -11.33
N LEU A 91 -23.53 -1.63 -10.73
CA LEU A 91 -23.75 -2.96 -11.32
C LEU A 91 -25.22 -3.29 -11.45
N PRO A 92 -25.67 -3.79 -12.61
CA PRO A 92 -27.05 -4.28 -12.76
C PRO A 92 -27.27 -5.47 -11.80
N LEU A 93 -28.48 -5.63 -11.30
CA LEU A 93 -28.91 -6.67 -10.33
C LEU A 93 -28.25 -6.56 -8.96
N LEU A 94 -26.89 -6.58 -8.88
CA LEU A 94 -26.14 -6.52 -7.62
C LEU A 94 -26.16 -5.12 -6.99
N GLY A 95 -26.24 -4.06 -7.79
CA GLY A 95 -26.21 -2.66 -7.32
C GLY A 95 -27.37 -2.28 -6.36
N ARG A 96 -28.42 -3.10 -6.27
CA ARG A 96 -29.49 -2.93 -5.28
C ARG A 96 -29.01 -3.05 -3.83
N TRP A 97 -27.90 -3.76 -3.60
CA TRP A 97 -27.30 -3.92 -2.28
C TRP A 97 -26.25 -2.89 -1.92
N GLY A 98 -26.03 -1.87 -2.78
CA GLY A 98 -25.02 -0.84 -2.66
C GLY A 98 -23.96 -0.93 -3.76
N GLN A 99 -23.33 0.20 -4.10
CA GLN A 99 -22.34 0.25 -5.18
C GLN A 99 -21.02 -0.43 -4.76
N ARG A 100 -20.48 -0.05 -3.62
CA ARG A 100 -19.19 -0.60 -3.14
C ARG A 100 -19.28 -2.08 -2.77
N ARG A 101 -20.35 -2.44 -2.09
CA ARG A 101 -20.61 -3.83 -1.70
C ARG A 101 -20.73 -4.75 -2.91
N SER A 102 -21.46 -4.33 -3.95
CA SER A 102 -21.64 -5.14 -5.16
C SER A 102 -20.34 -5.28 -5.96
N TRP A 103 -19.55 -4.20 -6.08
CA TRP A 103 -18.23 -4.28 -6.69
C TRP A 103 -17.26 -5.17 -5.91
N LEU A 104 -17.30 -5.13 -4.57
CA LEU A 104 -16.47 -5.98 -3.70
C LEU A 104 -16.75 -7.46 -3.94
N TRP A 105 -18.03 -7.83 -4.08
CA TRP A 105 -18.42 -9.20 -4.37
C TRP A 105 -18.08 -9.64 -5.79
N LEU A 106 -18.34 -8.80 -6.78
CA LEU A 106 -18.01 -9.11 -8.18
C LEU A 106 -16.49 -9.27 -8.36
N ALA A 107 -15.71 -8.30 -7.90
CA ALA A 107 -14.25 -8.33 -8.03
C ALA A 107 -13.64 -9.50 -7.24
N GLY A 108 -14.16 -9.79 -6.03
CA GLY A 108 -13.78 -10.95 -5.24
C GLY A 108 -14.07 -12.27 -5.97
N ALA A 109 -15.24 -12.42 -6.56
CA ALA A 109 -15.58 -13.61 -7.35
C ALA A 109 -14.70 -13.75 -8.60
N LEU A 110 -14.42 -12.63 -9.30
CA LEU A 110 -13.55 -12.62 -10.47
C LEU A 110 -12.11 -13.02 -10.12
N VAL A 111 -11.54 -12.51 -9.04
CA VAL A 111 -10.19 -12.89 -8.63
C VAL A 111 -10.13 -14.35 -8.17
N MET A 112 -11.16 -14.85 -7.48
CA MET A 112 -11.25 -16.27 -7.13
C MET A 112 -11.25 -17.15 -8.38
N ALA A 113 -12.08 -16.82 -9.35
CA ALA A 113 -12.18 -17.57 -10.61
C ALA A 113 -10.86 -17.50 -11.40
N ALA A 114 -10.24 -16.32 -11.52
CA ALA A 114 -8.98 -16.14 -12.22
C ALA A 114 -7.83 -16.93 -11.56
N VAL A 115 -7.75 -16.92 -10.23
CA VAL A 115 -6.75 -17.68 -9.46
C VAL A 115 -6.99 -19.19 -9.63
N ALA A 116 -8.23 -19.66 -9.59
CA ALA A 116 -8.55 -21.06 -9.86
C ALA A 116 -8.18 -21.46 -11.30
N CYS A 117 -8.52 -20.65 -12.30
CA CYS A 117 -8.12 -20.88 -13.70
C CYS A 117 -6.61 -20.96 -13.86
N LEU A 118 -5.85 -20.07 -13.20
CA LEU A 118 -4.38 -20.12 -13.20
C LEU A 118 -3.87 -21.44 -12.60
N GLY A 119 -4.54 -21.96 -11.57
CA GLY A 119 -4.22 -23.25 -10.96
C GLY A 119 -4.35 -24.44 -11.92
N PHE A 120 -5.35 -24.43 -12.80
CA PHE A 120 -5.59 -25.50 -13.78
C PHE A 120 -4.81 -25.33 -15.09
N ALA A 121 -4.20 -24.18 -15.36
CA ALA A 121 -3.37 -23.97 -16.53
C ALA A 121 -2.07 -24.77 -16.42
N ASP A 122 -1.67 -25.43 -17.50
CA ASP A 122 -0.47 -26.28 -17.56
C ASP A 122 0.73 -25.50 -18.13
N PRO A 123 1.78 -25.22 -17.33
CA PRO A 123 2.94 -24.47 -17.80
C PRO A 123 3.84 -25.24 -18.78
N GLU A 124 3.84 -26.57 -18.72
CA GLU A 124 4.71 -27.39 -19.56
C GLU A 124 4.21 -27.45 -21.00
N HIS A 125 2.89 -27.52 -21.19
CA HIS A 125 2.28 -27.71 -22.51
C HIS A 125 1.59 -26.44 -23.04
N ALA A 126 1.24 -25.48 -22.19
CA ALA A 126 0.45 -24.31 -22.57
C ALA A 126 0.89 -23.02 -21.88
N LEU A 127 2.17 -22.68 -21.91
CA LEU A 127 2.72 -21.47 -21.27
C LEU A 127 1.97 -20.17 -21.63
N PRO A 128 1.50 -19.95 -22.90
CA PRO A 128 0.68 -18.78 -23.23
C PRO A 128 -0.65 -18.71 -22.47
N VAL A 129 -1.27 -19.89 -22.20
CA VAL A 129 -2.52 -19.95 -21.40
C VAL A 129 -2.23 -19.56 -19.94
N VAL A 130 -1.09 -20.01 -19.39
CA VAL A 130 -0.64 -19.60 -18.05
C VAL A 130 -0.40 -18.09 -18.01
N ALA A 131 0.23 -17.51 -19.04
CA ALA A 131 0.44 -16.08 -19.14
C ALA A 131 -0.90 -15.30 -19.19
N ALA A 132 -1.85 -15.74 -20.00
CA ALA A 132 -3.17 -15.15 -20.09
C ALA A 132 -3.92 -15.24 -18.74
N ALA A 133 -3.87 -16.41 -18.08
CA ALA A 133 -4.48 -16.59 -16.75
C ALA A 133 -3.80 -15.72 -15.69
N ALA A 134 -2.47 -15.59 -15.70
CA ALA A 134 -1.74 -14.71 -14.78
C ALA A 134 -2.08 -13.22 -14.99
N ILE A 135 -2.22 -12.78 -16.24
CA ILE A 135 -2.71 -11.42 -16.58
C ILE A 135 -4.14 -11.23 -16.05
N ALA A 136 -5.01 -12.22 -16.23
CA ALA A 136 -6.37 -12.18 -15.71
C ALA A 136 -6.40 -12.05 -14.18
N VAL A 137 -5.54 -12.79 -13.45
CA VAL A 137 -5.36 -12.62 -12.00
C VAL A 137 -4.84 -11.22 -11.68
N GLY A 138 -3.88 -10.69 -12.44
CA GLY A 138 -3.35 -9.34 -12.27
C GLY A 138 -4.44 -8.27 -12.41
N ILE A 139 -5.28 -8.35 -13.44
CA ILE A 139 -6.38 -7.40 -13.68
C ILE A 139 -7.48 -7.55 -12.63
N ALA A 140 -7.93 -8.78 -12.35
CA ALA A 140 -8.96 -9.04 -11.35
C ALA A 140 -8.51 -8.66 -9.95
N GLY A 141 -7.27 -9.00 -9.57
CA GLY A 141 -6.66 -8.64 -8.30
C GLY A 141 -6.48 -7.14 -8.14
N ALA A 142 -5.99 -6.44 -9.18
CA ALA A 142 -5.89 -4.99 -9.17
C ALA A 142 -7.27 -4.31 -9.08
N THR A 143 -8.30 -4.87 -9.73
CA THR A 143 -9.68 -4.38 -9.61
C THR A 143 -10.22 -4.59 -8.21
N PHE A 144 -9.98 -5.76 -7.62
CA PHE A 144 -10.38 -6.04 -6.24
C PHE A 144 -9.69 -5.11 -5.24
N ASP A 145 -8.40 -4.83 -5.45
CA ASP A 145 -7.61 -3.88 -4.66
C ASP A 145 -8.15 -2.44 -4.75
N ILE A 146 -8.55 -1.97 -5.96
CA ILE A 146 -9.24 -0.68 -6.13
C ILE A 146 -10.50 -0.59 -5.24
N VAL A 147 -11.32 -1.63 -5.27
CA VAL A 147 -12.58 -1.67 -4.52
C VAL A 147 -12.33 -1.74 -3.02
N ILE A 148 -11.38 -2.56 -2.59
CA ILE A 148 -10.96 -2.70 -1.18
C ILE A 148 -10.47 -1.35 -0.64
N ASP A 149 -9.61 -0.65 -1.37
CA ASP A 149 -9.08 0.65 -0.96
C ASP A 149 -10.21 1.70 -0.84
N ALA A 150 -11.10 1.77 -1.83
CA ALA A 150 -12.24 2.68 -1.80
C ALA A 150 -13.19 2.37 -0.64
N TYR A 151 -13.55 1.09 -0.47
CA TYR A 151 -14.41 0.62 0.60
C TYR A 151 -13.83 0.96 1.97
N ARG A 152 -12.53 0.70 2.17
CA ARG A 152 -11.80 1.02 3.40
C ARG A 152 -11.84 2.51 3.72
N ILE A 153 -11.54 3.36 2.74
CA ILE A 153 -11.51 4.83 2.93
C ILE A 153 -12.90 5.37 3.29
N GLU A 154 -13.93 4.86 2.64
CA GLU A 154 -15.31 5.29 2.87
C GLU A 154 -15.90 4.72 4.17
N LEU A 155 -15.39 3.58 4.66
CA LEU A 155 -15.78 2.97 5.92
C LEU A 155 -15.18 3.70 7.14
N LEU A 156 -13.93 4.18 7.01
CA LEU A 156 -13.17 4.79 8.10
C LEU A 156 -13.55 6.25 8.32
N GLU A 157 -13.72 6.66 9.57
CA GLU A 157 -13.77 8.07 9.96
C GLU A 157 -12.38 8.73 9.85
N PRO A 158 -12.28 10.07 9.71
CA PRO A 158 -11.00 10.77 9.62
C PRO A 158 -10.01 10.44 10.75
N ARG A 159 -10.52 10.27 11.98
CA ARG A 159 -9.71 9.90 13.16
C ARG A 159 -9.18 8.45 13.08
N GLN A 160 -9.86 7.58 12.35
CA GLN A 160 -9.53 6.16 12.19
C GLN A 160 -8.59 5.89 11.02
N LEU A 161 -8.34 6.85 10.11
CA LEU A 161 -7.56 6.64 8.90
C LEU A 161 -6.16 6.08 9.19
N GLY A 162 -5.50 6.53 10.25
CA GLY A 162 -4.20 6.00 10.67
C GLY A 162 -4.26 4.54 11.10
N ALA A 163 -5.12 4.22 12.08
CA ALA A 163 -5.30 2.86 12.57
C ALA A 163 -5.81 1.91 11.47
N GLY A 164 -6.78 2.36 10.67
CA GLY A 164 -7.33 1.58 9.55
C GLY A 164 -6.30 1.33 8.45
N SER A 165 -5.41 2.29 8.15
CA SER A 165 -4.29 2.08 7.23
C SER A 165 -3.28 1.08 7.78
N GLY A 166 -2.98 1.14 9.07
CA GLY A 166 -2.13 0.16 9.76
C GLY A 166 -2.74 -1.24 9.71
N MET A 167 -4.01 -1.38 10.06
CA MET A 167 -4.73 -2.66 10.03
C MET A 167 -4.77 -3.25 8.62
N SER A 168 -5.01 -2.43 7.60
CA SER A 168 -4.97 -2.87 6.20
C SER A 168 -3.58 -3.38 5.79
N GLN A 169 -2.51 -2.75 6.23
CA GLN A 169 -1.13 -3.21 5.96
C GLN A 169 -0.80 -4.51 6.70
N TYR A 170 -1.24 -4.67 7.94
CA TYR A 170 -1.14 -5.96 8.64
C TYR A 170 -1.88 -7.05 7.87
N GLY A 171 -3.13 -6.78 7.48
CA GLY A 171 -3.94 -7.71 6.69
C GLY A 171 -3.24 -8.12 5.41
N TRP A 172 -2.71 -7.15 4.65
CA TRP A 172 -2.01 -7.40 3.40
C TRP A 172 -0.82 -8.35 3.59
N ARG A 173 0.00 -8.14 4.63
CA ARG A 173 1.16 -8.99 4.92
C ARG A 173 0.74 -10.37 5.40
N ILE A 174 -0.26 -10.46 6.28
CA ILE A 174 -0.80 -11.74 6.76
C ILE A 174 -1.39 -12.52 5.58
N GLY A 175 -2.20 -11.89 4.73
CA GLY A 175 -2.81 -12.52 3.57
C GLY A 175 -1.79 -13.00 2.55
N SER A 176 -0.77 -12.19 2.27
CA SER A 176 0.33 -12.53 1.38
C SER A 176 1.15 -13.71 1.90
N ALA A 177 1.57 -13.67 3.16
CA ALA A 177 2.38 -14.72 3.76
C ALA A 177 1.60 -16.03 3.94
N ALA A 178 0.36 -15.93 4.44
CA ALA A 178 -0.50 -17.10 4.67
C ALA A 178 -0.88 -17.79 3.34
N ALA A 179 -1.22 -17.01 2.30
CA ALA A 179 -1.54 -17.58 1.00
C ALA A 179 -0.30 -18.22 0.34
N GLY A 180 0.87 -17.58 0.41
CA GLY A 180 2.12 -18.15 -0.08
C GLY A 180 2.52 -19.44 0.64
N GLY A 181 2.45 -19.45 1.96
CA GLY A 181 2.73 -20.63 2.79
C GLY A 181 1.73 -21.76 2.54
N LEU A 182 0.42 -21.45 2.50
CA LEU A 182 -0.62 -22.43 2.20
C LEU A 182 -0.42 -23.04 0.80
N ALA A 183 -0.09 -22.20 -0.20
CA ALA A 183 0.13 -22.67 -1.56
C ALA A 183 1.24 -23.72 -1.61
N LEU A 184 2.38 -23.51 -0.95
CA LEU A 184 3.49 -24.46 -0.92
C LEU A 184 3.12 -25.76 -0.21
N VAL A 185 2.44 -25.68 0.95
CA VAL A 185 2.02 -26.86 1.73
C VAL A 185 0.98 -27.69 0.96
N VAL A 186 0.02 -27.05 0.32
CA VAL A 186 -1.00 -27.75 -0.46
C VAL A 186 -0.40 -28.31 -1.76
N ALA A 187 0.46 -27.54 -2.43
CA ALA A 187 1.11 -27.97 -3.67
C ALA A 187 1.97 -29.23 -3.47
N SER A 188 2.68 -29.33 -2.33
CA SER A 188 3.53 -30.50 -2.03
C SER A 188 2.73 -31.79 -1.78
N ARG A 189 1.44 -31.68 -1.41
CA ARG A 189 0.60 -32.85 -1.05
C ARG A 189 -0.43 -33.19 -2.13
N TRP A 190 -1.04 -32.16 -2.74
CA TRP A 190 -2.18 -32.32 -3.66
C TRP A 190 -1.99 -31.62 -5.01
N GLY A 191 -0.78 -31.09 -5.25
CA GLY A 191 -0.41 -30.45 -6.51
C GLY A 191 -0.83 -28.98 -6.59
N TRP A 192 -0.32 -28.29 -7.62
CA TRP A 192 -0.47 -26.86 -7.80
C TRP A 192 -1.91 -26.42 -8.06
N SER A 193 -2.71 -27.23 -8.77
CA SER A 193 -4.13 -26.89 -9.03
C SER A 193 -4.93 -26.78 -7.73
N ALA A 194 -4.76 -27.76 -6.83
CA ALA A 194 -5.41 -27.73 -5.51
C ALA A 194 -4.91 -26.55 -4.67
N ALA A 195 -3.61 -26.22 -4.76
CA ALA A 195 -3.02 -25.08 -4.05
C ALA A 195 -3.67 -23.75 -4.44
N TYR A 196 -3.80 -23.48 -5.74
CA TYR A 196 -4.42 -22.25 -6.23
C TYR A 196 -5.92 -22.17 -5.88
N VAL A 197 -6.65 -23.28 -6.00
CA VAL A 197 -8.07 -23.33 -5.60
C VAL A 197 -8.24 -23.07 -4.11
N ALA A 198 -7.40 -23.66 -3.24
CA ALA A 198 -7.43 -23.40 -1.82
C ALA A 198 -7.10 -21.92 -1.49
N CYS A 199 -6.09 -21.36 -2.17
CA CYS A 199 -5.69 -19.96 -1.96
C CYS A 199 -6.73 -18.96 -2.48
N ALA A 200 -7.58 -19.32 -3.46
CA ALA A 200 -8.68 -18.47 -3.91
C ALA A 200 -9.64 -18.09 -2.76
N ALA A 201 -9.76 -18.93 -1.72
CA ALA A 201 -10.57 -18.64 -0.53
C ALA A 201 -10.11 -17.39 0.25
N PHE A 202 -8.88 -16.90 0.06
CA PHE A 202 -8.41 -15.65 0.69
C PHE A 202 -9.13 -14.39 0.15
N ALA A 203 -9.93 -14.47 -0.91
CA ALA A 203 -10.83 -13.40 -1.30
C ALA A 203 -12.05 -13.28 -0.36
N LEU A 204 -12.45 -14.38 0.30
CA LEU A 204 -13.66 -14.43 1.15
C LEU A 204 -13.64 -13.44 2.32
N PRO A 205 -12.54 -13.23 3.08
CA PRO A 205 -12.54 -12.27 4.17
C PRO A 205 -13.03 -10.88 3.76
N GLY A 206 -12.54 -10.34 2.63
CA GLY A 206 -13.00 -9.05 2.10
C GLY A 206 -14.46 -9.08 1.64
N MET A 207 -14.90 -10.14 0.99
CA MET A 207 -16.31 -10.31 0.58
C MET A 207 -17.23 -10.39 1.80
N LEU A 208 -16.81 -11.07 2.87
CA LEU A 208 -17.56 -11.17 4.14
C LEU A 208 -17.63 -9.82 4.85
N VAL A 209 -16.56 -9.01 4.82
CA VAL A 209 -16.63 -7.61 5.30
C VAL A 209 -17.77 -6.87 4.60
N GLY A 210 -17.87 -6.96 3.27
CA GLY A 210 -18.98 -6.38 2.53
C GLY A 210 -20.35 -6.94 2.93
N ALA A 211 -20.44 -8.22 3.32
CA ALA A 211 -21.67 -8.83 3.78
C ALA A 211 -22.10 -8.31 5.16
N PHE A 212 -21.17 -8.24 6.11
CA PHE A 212 -21.45 -7.86 7.50
C PHE A 212 -21.51 -6.36 7.74
N MET A 213 -20.61 -5.58 7.13
CA MET A 213 -20.58 -4.12 7.29
C MET A 213 -21.56 -3.39 6.36
N GLY A 214 -21.99 -4.04 5.28
CA GLY A 214 -22.91 -3.43 4.31
C GLY A 214 -22.26 -2.41 3.40
N GLU A 215 -23.04 -1.46 2.90
CA GLU A 215 -22.51 -0.31 2.14
C GLU A 215 -21.92 0.73 3.11
N PRO A 216 -20.73 1.27 2.85
CA PRO A 216 -20.14 2.27 3.73
C PRO A 216 -21.03 3.51 3.86
N ALA A 217 -21.32 3.92 5.10
CA ALA A 217 -22.21 5.07 5.38
C ALA A 217 -21.72 6.41 4.80
N ARG A 218 -20.41 6.54 4.58
CA ARG A 218 -19.78 7.74 3.99
C ARG A 218 -19.72 7.70 2.47
N HIS A 219 -20.13 6.57 1.84
CA HIS A 219 -20.15 6.47 0.38
C HIS A 219 -21.05 7.55 -0.23
N ARG A 220 -20.58 8.19 -1.31
CA ARG A 220 -21.32 9.18 -2.07
C ARG A 220 -21.28 8.82 -3.55
N GLU A 221 -22.43 8.48 -4.11
CA GLU A 221 -22.52 8.18 -5.53
C GLU A 221 -22.27 9.47 -6.36
N PRO A 222 -21.43 9.41 -7.41
CA PRO A 222 -21.29 10.52 -8.33
C PRO A 222 -22.58 10.71 -9.15
N ALA A 223 -22.78 11.91 -9.68
CA ALA A 223 -23.94 12.21 -10.51
C ALA A 223 -24.03 11.26 -11.72
N LYS A 224 -25.21 10.67 -11.95
CA LYS A 224 -25.46 9.75 -13.06
C LYS A 224 -25.24 10.45 -14.40
N SER A 225 -24.52 9.81 -15.30
CA SER A 225 -24.33 10.26 -16.69
C SER A 225 -25.47 9.77 -17.58
N ARG A 226 -25.98 10.66 -18.44
CA ARG A 226 -27.02 10.36 -19.42
C ARG A 226 -26.43 10.52 -20.84
N GLY A 227 -25.76 9.46 -21.33
CA GLY A 227 -25.20 9.44 -22.68
C GLY A 227 -23.68 9.29 -22.75
N VAL A 228 -23.16 8.94 -23.94
CA VAL A 228 -21.74 8.60 -24.17
C VAL A 228 -20.81 9.77 -23.85
N ARG A 229 -21.17 10.99 -24.27
CA ARG A 229 -20.37 12.20 -24.01
C ARG A 229 -20.26 12.51 -22.52
N GLU A 230 -21.32 12.29 -21.75
CA GLU A 230 -21.34 12.45 -20.31
C GLU A 230 -20.55 11.31 -19.61
N ALA A 231 -20.57 10.10 -20.14
CA ALA A 231 -19.79 8.98 -19.64
C ALA A 231 -18.27 9.26 -19.78
N VAL A 232 -17.82 9.78 -20.94
CA VAL A 232 -16.42 10.20 -21.14
C VAL A 232 -16.08 11.35 -20.19
N SER A 233 -16.96 12.33 -20.05
CA SER A 233 -16.79 13.42 -19.08
C SER A 233 -16.72 12.90 -17.65
N ALA A 234 -17.56 11.92 -17.29
CA ALA A 234 -17.57 11.28 -15.97
C ALA A 234 -16.25 10.57 -15.66
N TYR A 235 -15.60 9.98 -16.66
CA TYR A 235 -14.29 9.35 -16.53
C TYR A 235 -13.19 10.34 -16.13
N CYS A 236 -13.21 11.56 -16.68
CA CYS A 236 -12.21 12.59 -16.35
C CYS A 236 -12.55 13.40 -15.09
N ARG A 237 -13.80 13.35 -14.60
CA ARG A 237 -14.25 14.13 -13.42
C ARG A 237 -13.37 13.97 -12.17
N PRO A 238 -12.92 12.75 -11.79
CA PRO A 238 -12.08 12.58 -10.61
C PRO A 238 -10.78 13.36 -10.67
N LEU A 239 -10.14 13.40 -11.85
CA LEU A 239 -8.91 14.15 -12.08
C LEU A 239 -9.18 15.65 -12.11
N VAL A 240 -10.23 16.09 -12.82
CA VAL A 240 -10.62 17.51 -12.90
C VAL A 240 -11.01 18.06 -11.52
N ASP A 241 -11.76 17.26 -10.72
CA ASP A 241 -12.11 17.62 -9.35
C ASP A 241 -10.85 17.83 -8.50
N PHE A 242 -9.89 16.90 -8.58
CA PHE A 242 -8.64 17.02 -7.86
C PHE A 242 -7.83 18.25 -8.31
N MET A 243 -7.69 18.47 -9.62
CA MET A 243 -6.90 19.57 -10.18
C MET A 243 -7.50 20.97 -9.90
N ARG A 244 -8.79 21.06 -9.61
CA ARG A 244 -9.45 22.32 -9.23
C ARG A 244 -9.19 22.75 -7.78
N ARG A 245 -8.61 21.87 -6.94
CA ARG A 245 -8.31 22.21 -5.56
C ARG A 245 -7.10 23.13 -5.47
N GLN A 246 -7.13 24.03 -4.50
CA GLN A 246 -5.98 24.91 -4.26
C GLN A 246 -4.74 24.08 -3.95
N GLY A 247 -3.64 24.37 -4.65
CA GLY A 247 -2.38 23.68 -4.47
C GLY A 247 -2.32 22.25 -5.03
N ALA A 248 -3.27 21.81 -5.85
CA ALA A 248 -3.31 20.45 -6.39
C ALA A 248 -1.99 20.01 -7.02
N LEU A 249 -1.33 20.86 -7.82
CA LEU A 249 -0.04 20.57 -8.43
C LEU A 249 1.07 20.37 -7.39
N ILE A 250 1.06 21.16 -6.32
CA ILE A 250 2.05 21.04 -5.23
C ILE A 250 1.84 19.71 -4.48
N VAL A 251 0.59 19.34 -4.24
CA VAL A 251 0.25 18.05 -3.63
C VAL A 251 0.69 16.89 -4.52
N LEU A 252 0.41 16.95 -5.83
CA LEU A 252 0.85 15.91 -6.77
C LEU A 252 2.38 15.84 -6.86
N LEU A 253 3.07 16.97 -6.86
CA LEU A 253 4.53 17.02 -6.80
C LEU A 253 5.03 16.37 -5.51
N PHE A 254 4.45 16.70 -4.35
CA PHE A 254 4.78 16.04 -3.09
C PHE A 254 4.58 14.52 -3.18
N VAL A 255 3.41 14.07 -3.66
CA VAL A 255 3.10 12.65 -3.81
C VAL A 255 4.12 11.95 -4.73
N LEU A 256 4.57 12.62 -5.78
CA LEU A 256 5.56 12.08 -6.72
C LEU A 256 6.95 11.91 -6.09
N ILE A 257 7.40 12.90 -5.28
CA ILE A 257 8.81 12.96 -4.85
C ILE A 257 9.06 12.40 -3.45
N HIS A 258 8.04 12.37 -2.56
CA HIS A 258 8.23 12.08 -1.13
C HIS A 258 8.91 10.73 -0.83
N LYS A 259 8.80 9.76 -1.73
CA LYS A 259 9.30 8.40 -1.53
C LYS A 259 10.51 8.04 -2.40
N ILE A 260 11.04 8.96 -3.21
CA ILE A 260 12.13 8.66 -4.14
C ILE A 260 13.36 8.18 -3.39
N GLY A 261 13.83 8.92 -2.38
CA GLY A 261 15.02 8.56 -1.61
C GLY A 261 14.92 7.21 -0.93
N ASP A 262 13.79 6.93 -0.28
CA ASP A 262 13.49 5.65 0.35
C ASP A 262 13.44 4.49 -0.67
N THR A 263 12.81 4.71 -1.82
CA THR A 263 12.74 3.69 -2.88
C THR A 263 14.12 3.37 -3.46
N LEU A 264 14.94 4.39 -3.71
CA LEU A 264 16.32 4.21 -4.18
C LEU A 264 17.14 3.40 -3.17
N ALA A 265 17.06 3.73 -1.89
CA ALA A 265 17.78 3.03 -0.83
C ALA A 265 17.34 1.57 -0.72
N ASN A 266 16.04 1.31 -0.65
CA ASN A 266 15.50 -0.03 -0.40
C ASN A 266 15.74 -1.01 -1.56
N LEU A 267 15.62 -0.56 -2.81
CA LEU A 267 15.81 -1.44 -3.97
C LEU A 267 17.28 -1.87 -4.18
N THR A 268 18.24 -1.23 -3.50
CA THR A 268 19.68 -1.52 -3.61
C THR A 268 20.24 -2.32 -2.44
N LEU A 269 19.46 -2.54 -1.39
CA LEU A 269 19.94 -3.23 -0.18
C LEU A 269 20.56 -4.59 -0.43
N ARG A 270 19.96 -5.38 -1.33
CA ARG A 270 20.48 -6.72 -1.64
C ARG A 270 21.85 -6.67 -2.28
N LEU A 271 22.13 -5.65 -3.10
CA LEU A 271 23.46 -5.44 -3.69
C LEU A 271 24.46 -5.08 -2.59
N LEU A 272 24.11 -4.17 -1.68
CA LEU A 272 24.96 -3.82 -0.55
C LEU A 272 25.32 -5.05 0.31
N PHE A 273 24.32 -5.89 0.66
CA PHE A 273 24.56 -7.06 1.49
C PHE A 273 25.49 -8.07 0.80
N GLN A 274 25.30 -8.28 -0.50
CA GLN A 274 26.14 -9.16 -1.30
C GLN A 274 27.59 -8.63 -1.35
N ASP A 275 27.78 -7.35 -1.62
CA ASP A 275 29.11 -6.74 -1.75
C ASP A 275 29.85 -6.62 -0.41
N LEU A 276 29.12 -6.51 0.71
CA LEU A 276 29.69 -6.61 2.06
C LEU A 276 29.98 -8.05 2.52
N GLY A 277 29.61 -9.06 1.71
CA GLY A 277 29.90 -10.47 1.98
C GLY A 277 28.97 -11.12 3.01
N PHE A 278 27.77 -10.57 3.23
CA PHE A 278 26.77 -11.22 4.10
C PHE A 278 26.26 -12.54 3.46
N SER A 279 26.22 -13.59 4.26
CA SER A 279 25.65 -14.88 3.86
C SER A 279 24.13 -14.82 3.69
N ASN A 280 23.57 -15.77 2.93
CA ASN A 280 22.11 -15.86 2.78
C ASN A 280 21.40 -16.10 4.11
N ASP A 281 22.02 -16.81 5.06
CA ASP A 281 21.46 -17.07 6.38
C ASP A 281 21.40 -15.78 7.23
N GLU A 282 22.45 -14.95 7.19
CA GLU A 282 22.47 -13.66 7.85
C GLU A 282 21.41 -12.72 7.26
N VAL A 283 21.32 -12.67 5.92
CA VAL A 283 20.29 -11.88 5.24
C VAL A 283 18.89 -12.39 5.60
N ALA A 284 18.66 -13.69 5.64
CA ALA A 284 17.37 -14.26 6.05
C ALA A 284 17.03 -13.91 7.51
N PHE A 285 17.99 -13.98 8.41
CA PHE A 285 17.77 -13.70 9.83
C PHE A 285 17.53 -12.19 10.07
N TYR A 286 18.38 -11.32 9.52
CA TYR A 286 18.30 -9.88 9.80
C TYR A 286 17.26 -9.16 8.94
N ASP A 287 17.24 -9.37 7.63
CA ASP A 287 16.32 -8.64 6.74
C ASP A 287 14.90 -9.22 6.82
N VAL A 288 14.75 -10.55 6.76
CA VAL A 288 13.42 -11.16 6.83
C VAL A 288 12.93 -11.26 8.27
N GLY A 289 13.78 -11.64 9.23
CA GLY A 289 13.40 -11.80 10.63
C GLY A 289 13.28 -10.45 11.36
N VAL A 290 14.43 -9.81 11.61
CA VAL A 290 14.50 -8.54 12.37
C VAL A 290 13.77 -7.42 11.62
N GLY A 291 13.97 -7.31 10.30
CA GLY A 291 13.32 -6.30 9.48
C GLY A 291 11.80 -6.44 9.49
N PHE A 292 11.28 -7.64 9.36
CA PHE A 292 9.82 -7.87 9.39
C PHE A 292 9.22 -7.52 10.76
N ALA A 293 9.87 -7.92 11.86
CA ALA A 293 9.42 -7.56 13.20
C ALA A 293 9.42 -6.03 13.43
N ALA A 294 10.50 -5.35 13.00
CA ALA A 294 10.62 -3.90 13.08
C ALA A 294 9.55 -3.18 12.23
N LEU A 295 9.28 -3.70 11.03
CA LEU A 295 8.24 -3.18 10.16
C LEU A 295 6.85 -3.29 10.79
N LEU A 296 6.51 -4.43 11.40
CA LEU A 296 5.23 -4.60 12.11
C LEU A 296 5.13 -3.64 13.30
N ALA A 297 6.20 -3.48 14.07
CA ALA A 297 6.25 -2.48 15.14
C ALA A 297 6.06 -1.05 14.58
N GLY A 298 6.71 -0.73 13.45
CA GLY A 298 6.56 0.55 12.77
C GLY A 298 5.14 0.83 12.31
N VAL A 299 4.46 -0.16 11.74
CA VAL A 299 3.04 -0.07 11.33
C VAL A 299 2.15 0.26 12.53
N PHE A 300 2.36 -0.39 13.67
CA PHE A 300 1.63 -0.09 14.90
C PHE A 300 1.89 1.33 15.39
N LEU A 301 3.18 1.68 15.52
CA LEU A 301 3.58 3.01 15.98
C LEU A 301 3.09 4.12 15.05
N GLY A 302 3.05 3.88 13.74
CA GLY A 302 2.52 4.82 12.76
C GLY A 302 1.06 5.19 13.01
N GLY A 303 0.21 4.22 13.30
CA GLY A 303 -1.20 4.47 13.63
C GLY A 303 -1.38 5.17 14.98
N VAL A 304 -0.59 4.79 15.99
CA VAL A 304 -0.57 5.48 17.30
C VAL A 304 -0.10 6.93 17.13
N LEU A 305 0.94 7.15 16.34
CA LEU A 305 1.47 8.49 16.05
C LEU A 305 0.42 9.36 15.34
N TYR A 306 -0.29 8.78 14.37
CA TYR A 306 -1.38 9.46 13.68
C TYR A 306 -2.51 9.85 14.64
N ALA A 307 -2.92 8.94 15.51
CA ALA A 307 -3.98 9.19 16.50
C ALA A 307 -3.61 10.29 17.52
N ARG A 308 -2.31 10.40 17.86
CA ARG A 308 -1.83 11.37 18.87
C ARG A 308 -1.45 12.72 18.33
N LEU A 309 -0.68 12.74 17.25
CA LEU A 309 -0.12 13.97 16.69
C LEU A 309 -1.03 14.58 15.61
N GLY A 310 -2.02 13.80 15.16
CA GLY A 310 -2.82 14.12 13.99
C GLY A 310 -2.05 13.94 12.69
N MET A 311 -2.76 14.03 11.58
CA MET A 311 -2.26 13.71 10.25
C MET A 311 -0.99 14.47 9.86
N LYS A 312 -0.99 15.81 9.97
CA LYS A 312 0.12 16.66 9.48
C LYS A 312 1.45 16.37 10.18
N ARG A 313 1.42 16.31 11.51
CA ARG A 313 2.65 16.09 12.29
C ARG A 313 3.16 14.67 12.15
N SER A 314 2.27 13.68 12.09
CA SER A 314 2.67 12.28 11.92
C SER A 314 3.31 12.03 10.56
N VAL A 315 2.77 12.60 9.47
CA VAL A 315 3.37 12.51 8.15
C VAL A 315 4.74 13.20 8.13
N LEU A 316 4.87 14.41 8.67
CA LEU A 316 6.16 15.10 8.70
C LEU A 316 7.22 14.33 9.49
N VAL A 317 6.86 13.82 10.68
CA VAL A 317 7.78 12.99 11.50
C VAL A 317 8.19 11.72 10.74
N SER A 318 7.26 11.05 10.08
CA SER A 318 7.58 9.83 9.32
C SER A 318 8.51 10.11 8.14
N LEU A 319 8.30 11.21 7.40
CA LEU A 319 9.18 11.59 6.30
C LEU A 319 10.61 11.88 6.78
N VAL A 320 10.74 12.55 7.94
CA VAL A 320 12.06 12.78 8.56
C VAL A 320 12.69 11.46 8.99
N LEU A 321 11.94 10.56 9.63
CA LEU A 321 12.45 9.24 10.04
C LEU A 321 12.93 8.42 8.84
N MET A 322 12.17 8.39 7.74
CA MET A 322 12.55 7.69 6.50
C MET A 322 13.80 8.30 5.86
N ALA A 323 13.92 9.63 5.84
CA ALA A 323 15.15 10.28 5.34
C ALA A 323 16.36 9.98 6.21
N VAL A 324 16.21 9.99 7.53
CA VAL A 324 17.30 9.70 8.48
C VAL A 324 17.68 8.22 8.48
N SER A 325 16.71 7.30 8.26
CA SER A 325 17.00 5.86 8.20
C SER A 325 17.95 5.49 7.05
N ASN A 326 17.96 6.23 5.94
CA ASN A 326 18.91 6.01 4.86
C ASN A 326 20.36 6.21 5.30
N LEU A 327 20.62 7.07 6.31
CA LEU A 327 21.97 7.24 6.88
C LEU A 327 22.46 5.97 7.58
N SER A 328 21.57 5.13 8.10
CA SER A 328 21.97 3.86 8.74
C SER A 328 22.62 2.89 7.73
N PHE A 329 22.19 2.93 6.46
CA PHE A 329 22.82 2.16 5.39
C PHE A 329 24.16 2.77 4.96
N ALA A 330 24.30 4.09 4.96
CA ALA A 330 25.59 4.74 4.75
C ALA A 330 26.60 4.32 5.86
N ALA A 331 26.13 4.29 7.11
CA ALA A 331 26.93 3.85 8.23
C ALA A 331 27.29 2.35 8.14
N LEU A 332 26.35 1.48 7.72
CA LEU A 332 26.62 0.07 7.48
C LEU A 332 27.65 -0.12 6.34
N ALA A 333 27.50 0.60 5.24
CA ALA A 333 28.43 0.54 4.12
C ALA A 333 29.85 1.00 4.52
N ALA A 334 29.98 1.98 5.43
CA ALA A 334 31.25 2.45 5.95
C ALA A 334 31.86 1.48 6.98
N ALA A 335 31.05 0.83 7.81
CA ALA A 335 31.49 -0.12 8.84
C ALA A 335 31.88 -1.49 8.25
N GLY A 336 31.38 -1.84 7.08
CA GLY A 336 31.61 -3.15 6.46
C GLY A 336 30.70 -4.25 7.03
N HIS A 337 31.16 -5.50 6.95
CA HIS A 337 30.42 -6.68 7.41
C HIS A 337 30.36 -6.70 8.94
N THR A 338 29.24 -6.24 9.49
CA THR A 338 28.95 -6.33 10.95
C THR A 338 27.49 -6.71 11.18
N ASN A 339 27.27 -7.79 11.92
CA ASN A 339 25.93 -8.30 12.21
C ASN A 339 25.09 -7.30 13.01
N VAL A 340 25.71 -6.62 14.00
CA VAL A 340 25.05 -5.58 14.80
C VAL A 340 24.70 -4.37 13.93
N GLY A 341 25.61 -3.95 13.04
CA GLY A 341 25.37 -2.87 12.08
C GLY A 341 24.22 -3.20 11.14
N MET A 342 24.16 -4.43 10.61
CA MET A 342 23.07 -4.91 9.76
C MET A 342 21.73 -4.92 10.50
N ALA A 343 21.70 -5.50 11.72
CA ALA A 343 20.47 -5.52 12.54
C ALA A 343 19.96 -4.11 12.85
N ALA A 344 20.86 -3.19 13.21
CA ALA A 344 20.50 -1.80 13.52
C ALA A 344 19.99 -1.06 12.29
N ALA A 345 20.68 -1.16 11.15
CA ALA A 345 20.30 -0.48 9.91
C ALA A 345 18.96 -0.98 9.38
N ILE A 346 18.78 -2.30 9.27
CA ILE A 346 17.55 -2.92 8.80
C ILE A 346 16.41 -2.65 9.78
N GLY A 347 16.65 -2.80 11.09
CA GLY A 347 15.65 -2.56 12.13
C GLY A 347 15.14 -1.12 12.11
N PHE A 348 16.03 -0.13 12.01
CA PHE A 348 15.66 1.27 11.98
C PHE A 348 14.93 1.64 10.66
N GLU A 349 15.42 1.19 9.53
CA GLU A 349 14.78 1.45 8.24
C GLU A 349 13.37 0.85 8.17
N ASN A 350 13.21 -0.43 8.51
CA ASN A 350 11.91 -1.07 8.47
C ASN A 350 10.91 -0.46 9.47
N LEU A 351 11.38 -0.03 10.66
CA LEU A 351 10.57 0.71 11.61
C LEU A 351 10.08 2.05 11.00
N ALA A 352 11.00 2.82 10.42
CA ALA A 352 10.69 4.10 9.79
C ALA A 352 9.76 3.93 8.59
N SER A 353 10.02 2.92 7.75
CA SER A 353 9.21 2.55 6.58
C SER A 353 7.80 2.09 6.98
N GLY A 354 7.67 1.35 8.08
CA GLY A 354 6.38 0.97 8.66
C GLY A 354 5.55 2.17 9.13
N ILE A 355 6.18 3.09 9.87
CA ILE A 355 5.54 4.35 10.31
C ILE A 355 5.12 5.17 9.08
N GLY A 356 6.03 5.37 8.13
CA GLY A 356 5.80 6.13 6.90
C GLY A 356 4.69 5.53 6.04
N GLY A 357 4.71 4.22 5.88
CA GLY A 357 3.68 3.49 5.14
C GLY A 357 2.27 3.79 5.67
N VAL A 358 2.07 3.75 6.99
CA VAL A 358 0.77 4.03 7.62
C VAL A 358 0.37 5.50 7.48
N THR A 359 1.25 6.41 7.85
CA THR A 359 0.92 7.84 7.90
C THR A 359 0.70 8.44 6.52
N VAL A 360 1.51 8.04 5.52
CA VAL A 360 1.34 8.48 4.13
C VAL A 360 0.10 7.87 3.50
N VAL A 361 -0.16 6.57 3.68
CA VAL A 361 -1.40 5.93 3.19
C VAL A 361 -2.64 6.60 3.79
N ALA A 362 -2.61 6.94 5.07
CA ALA A 362 -3.68 7.69 5.72
C ALA A 362 -3.84 9.10 5.11
N TYR A 363 -2.74 9.78 4.81
CA TYR A 363 -2.76 11.09 4.15
C TYR A 363 -3.31 11.00 2.72
N LEU A 364 -2.85 10.05 1.90
CA LEU A 364 -3.38 9.84 0.55
C LEU A 364 -4.89 9.52 0.59
N SER A 365 -5.32 8.74 1.59
CA SER A 365 -6.74 8.46 1.82
C SER A 365 -7.53 9.73 2.16
N ALA A 366 -6.98 10.61 3.00
CA ALA A 366 -7.60 11.87 3.37
C ALA A 366 -7.70 12.89 2.22
N LEU A 367 -6.82 12.79 1.21
CA LEU A 367 -6.88 13.63 0.01
C LEU A 367 -8.07 13.28 -0.90
N CYS A 368 -8.65 12.09 -0.79
CA CYS A 368 -9.71 11.63 -1.68
C CYS A 368 -11.05 12.35 -1.41
N ASP A 369 -11.81 12.58 -2.47
CA ASP A 369 -13.23 12.94 -2.39
C ASP A 369 -14.06 11.66 -2.34
N LEU A 370 -15.03 11.59 -1.43
CA LEU A 370 -15.88 10.41 -1.24
C LEU A 370 -16.73 10.03 -2.47
N ARG A 371 -16.87 10.94 -3.44
CA ARG A 371 -17.54 10.65 -4.73
C ARG A 371 -16.62 9.93 -5.71
N PHE A 372 -15.29 10.03 -5.54
CA PHE A 372 -14.27 9.57 -6.47
C PHE A 372 -13.14 8.81 -5.78
N THR A 373 -13.46 8.12 -4.70
CA THR A 373 -12.47 7.49 -3.81
C THR A 373 -11.60 6.48 -4.55
N ALA A 374 -12.22 5.60 -5.36
CA ALA A 374 -11.49 4.57 -6.11
C ALA A 374 -10.51 5.20 -7.11
N SER A 375 -10.97 6.18 -7.90
CA SER A 375 -10.18 6.83 -8.93
C SER A 375 -9.02 7.65 -8.36
N GLN A 376 -9.32 8.50 -7.39
CA GLN A 376 -8.31 9.41 -6.82
C GLN A 376 -7.28 8.64 -6.01
N TYR A 377 -7.68 7.65 -5.22
CA TYR A 377 -6.71 6.86 -4.46
C TYR A 377 -5.84 5.98 -5.36
N ALA A 378 -6.41 5.34 -6.40
CA ALA A 378 -5.64 4.58 -7.37
C ALA A 378 -4.60 5.44 -8.10
N LEU A 379 -4.96 6.68 -8.50
CA LEU A 379 -4.05 7.62 -9.13
C LEU A 379 -2.93 8.06 -8.18
N LEU A 380 -3.27 8.48 -6.95
CA LEU A 380 -2.31 8.96 -5.96
C LEU A 380 -1.33 7.85 -5.56
N SER A 381 -1.80 6.63 -5.34
CA SER A 381 -0.96 5.48 -4.97
C SER A 381 -0.02 5.05 -6.11
N ALA A 382 -0.49 5.10 -7.37
CA ALA A 382 0.36 4.86 -8.53
C ALA A 382 1.44 5.94 -8.66
N LEU A 383 1.07 7.21 -8.55
CA LEU A 383 2.00 8.34 -8.63
C LEU A 383 3.07 8.28 -7.54
N ALA A 384 2.71 7.89 -6.32
CA ALA A 384 3.62 7.76 -5.19
C ALA A 384 4.74 6.72 -5.40
N SER A 385 4.55 5.76 -6.31
CA SER A 385 5.51 4.67 -6.52
C SER A 385 6.27 4.75 -7.83
N ILE A 386 5.75 5.45 -8.84
CA ILE A 386 6.29 5.37 -10.21
C ILE A 386 7.65 6.04 -10.36
N ALA A 387 7.84 7.23 -9.77
CA ALA A 387 9.08 8.00 -9.92
C ALA A 387 10.29 7.28 -9.34
N GLY A 388 10.17 6.75 -8.12
CA GLY A 388 11.25 6.02 -7.47
C GLY A 388 11.65 4.76 -8.25
N ARG A 389 10.65 3.98 -8.73
CA ARG A 389 10.91 2.75 -9.50
C ARG A 389 11.59 3.01 -10.85
N LEU A 390 11.15 4.05 -11.57
CA LEU A 390 11.77 4.42 -12.85
C LEU A 390 13.21 4.86 -12.65
N LEU A 391 13.49 5.72 -11.67
CA LEU A 391 14.85 6.18 -11.38
C LEU A 391 15.76 5.03 -10.95
N THR A 392 15.27 4.13 -10.10
CA THR A 392 16.08 2.98 -9.65
C THR A 392 16.44 2.07 -10.81
N GLY A 393 15.50 1.76 -11.70
CA GLY A 393 15.74 0.85 -12.83
C GLY A 393 16.70 1.38 -13.89
N THR A 394 16.93 2.70 -13.96
CA THR A 394 17.69 3.30 -15.05
C THR A 394 19.05 3.87 -14.65
N THR A 395 19.26 4.27 -13.38
CA THR A 395 20.44 5.08 -13.02
C THR A 395 21.25 4.53 -11.85
N VAL A 396 20.68 3.72 -10.99
CA VAL A 396 21.26 3.42 -9.68
C VAL A 396 22.52 2.56 -9.76
N GLY A 397 22.57 1.56 -10.63
CA GLY A 397 23.76 0.69 -10.78
C GLY A 397 25.00 1.50 -11.14
N ALA A 398 24.93 2.29 -12.22
CA ALA A 398 26.03 3.15 -12.65
C ALA A 398 26.42 4.20 -11.59
N LEU A 399 25.44 4.68 -10.81
CA LEU A 399 25.69 5.65 -9.75
C LEU A 399 26.48 5.03 -8.59
N ILE A 400 26.10 3.83 -8.14
CA ILE A 400 26.83 3.09 -7.09
C ILE A 400 28.26 2.79 -7.55
N GLU A 401 28.45 2.35 -8.80
CA GLU A 401 29.78 2.09 -9.36
C GLU A 401 30.67 3.34 -9.39
N SER A 402 30.07 4.53 -9.62
CA SER A 402 30.83 5.78 -9.74
C SER A 402 31.19 6.44 -8.41
N ILE A 403 30.28 6.41 -7.41
CA ILE A 403 30.46 7.15 -6.14
C ILE A 403 30.58 6.23 -4.90
N GLY A 404 30.36 4.95 -5.05
CA GLY A 404 30.35 3.97 -3.96
C GLY A 404 29.10 4.03 -3.07
N TYR A 405 28.87 2.96 -2.28
CA TYR A 405 27.65 2.81 -1.45
C TYR A 405 27.50 3.91 -0.39
N VAL A 406 28.56 4.32 0.29
CA VAL A 406 28.48 5.34 1.35
C VAL A 406 27.91 6.64 0.78
N ASN A 407 28.53 7.14 -0.30
CA ASN A 407 28.08 8.38 -0.94
C ASN A 407 26.69 8.23 -1.58
N PHE A 408 26.38 7.03 -2.11
CA PHE A 408 25.07 6.73 -2.65
C PHE A 408 23.97 6.84 -1.59
N TYR A 409 24.12 6.23 -0.40
CA TYR A 409 23.12 6.34 0.66
C TYR A 409 23.06 7.73 1.29
N LEU A 410 24.17 8.48 1.36
CA LEU A 410 24.13 9.91 1.68
C LEU A 410 23.31 10.69 0.65
N LEU A 411 23.49 10.39 -0.63
CA LEU A 411 22.71 11.01 -1.71
C LEU A 411 21.22 10.67 -1.60
N THR A 412 20.84 9.41 -1.28
CA THR A 412 19.41 9.06 -1.10
C THR A 412 18.78 9.85 0.03
N THR A 413 19.53 10.15 1.10
CA THR A 413 19.07 11.03 2.18
C THR A 413 18.84 12.45 1.67
N VAL A 414 19.78 13.02 0.90
CA VAL A 414 19.64 14.35 0.30
C VAL A 414 18.45 14.41 -0.65
N VAL A 415 18.24 13.38 -1.46
CA VAL A 415 17.09 13.25 -2.40
C VAL A 415 15.74 13.14 -1.65
N ALA A 416 15.74 12.66 -0.42
CA ALA A 416 14.52 12.63 0.40
C ALA A 416 14.15 14.01 0.98
N LEU A 417 15.12 14.91 1.20
CA LEU A 417 14.89 16.22 1.82
C LEU A 417 13.88 17.12 1.07
N PRO A 418 13.87 17.20 -0.28
CA PRO A 418 12.86 17.96 -1.00
C PRO A 418 11.42 17.56 -0.63
N GLY A 419 11.15 16.27 -0.45
CA GLY A 419 9.84 15.78 -0.01
C GLY A 419 9.48 16.25 1.41
N VAL A 420 10.43 16.18 2.34
CA VAL A 420 10.27 16.68 3.71
C VAL A 420 10.01 18.19 3.73
N LEU A 421 10.85 18.94 3.01
CA LEU A 421 10.75 20.41 2.94
C LEU A 421 9.45 20.87 2.29
N LEU A 422 9.06 20.22 1.18
CA LEU A 422 7.82 20.56 0.49
C LEU A 422 6.62 20.32 1.40
N PHE A 423 6.57 19.20 2.12
CA PHE A 423 5.47 18.92 3.04
C PHE A 423 5.45 19.91 4.22
N TRP A 424 6.61 20.27 4.77
CA TRP A 424 6.73 21.29 5.79
C TRP A 424 6.21 22.66 5.30
N LEU A 425 6.55 23.07 4.08
CA LEU A 425 6.04 24.29 3.44
C LEU A 425 4.51 24.21 3.24
N MET A 426 3.98 23.06 2.85
CA MET A 426 2.53 22.85 2.73
C MET A 426 1.81 23.00 4.07
N ILE A 427 2.42 22.56 5.17
CA ILE A 427 1.88 22.78 6.52
C ILE A 427 1.90 24.29 6.86
N ARG A 428 3.03 24.97 6.62
CA ARG A 428 3.21 26.39 6.91
C ARG A 428 2.25 27.30 6.12
N SER A 429 2.02 26.98 4.86
CA SER A 429 1.13 27.73 3.96
C SER A 429 -0.36 27.39 4.14
N GLY A 430 -0.71 26.41 4.97
CA GLY A 430 -2.09 25.93 5.12
C GLY A 430 -2.56 25.01 3.97
N LEU A 431 -1.75 24.78 2.94
CA LEU A 431 -2.11 23.94 1.80
C LEU A 431 -2.40 22.49 2.20
N ALA A 432 -1.74 22.00 3.26
CA ALA A 432 -1.99 20.67 3.78
C ALA A 432 -3.45 20.47 4.27
N ASP A 433 -4.12 21.52 4.73
CA ASP A 433 -5.54 21.49 5.12
C ASP A 433 -6.47 21.76 3.95
N LEU A 434 -6.12 22.72 3.10
CA LEU A 434 -6.93 23.11 1.93
C LEU A 434 -7.05 21.99 0.89
N SER A 435 -6.02 21.16 0.77
CA SER A 435 -5.97 20.05 -0.18
C SER A 435 -6.77 18.82 0.26
N ILE A 436 -7.16 18.73 1.55
CA ILE A 436 -7.90 17.58 2.09
C ILE A 436 -9.26 17.45 1.40
N GLY A 437 -9.54 16.25 0.90
CA GLY A 437 -10.82 15.88 0.32
C GLY A 437 -11.89 15.62 1.38
N SER A 438 -13.10 15.29 0.93
CA SER A 438 -14.22 14.99 1.84
C SER A 438 -13.97 13.74 2.71
N ALA A 439 -13.08 12.84 2.28
CA ALA A 439 -12.70 11.67 3.08
C ALA A 439 -11.92 12.03 4.36
N GLY A 440 -11.12 13.08 4.32
CA GLY A 440 -10.33 13.56 5.47
C GLY A 440 -11.03 14.59 6.36
N ARG A 441 -12.23 15.03 6.02
CA ARG A 441 -13.00 16.02 6.80
C ARG A 441 -14.03 15.31 7.67
N THR A 442 -14.17 15.79 8.90
CA THR A 442 -15.34 15.46 9.73
C THR A 442 -16.59 16.08 9.11
N PRO A 443 -17.74 15.37 9.11
CA PRO A 443 -19.00 15.90 8.59
C PRO A 443 -19.44 17.17 9.33
#